data_d10092e9c9e6477342a51db9556aa103
#
_entry.id   d10092e9c9e6477342a51db9556aa103
#
_cell.length_a   1.000
_cell.length_b   1.000
_cell.length_c   1.000
_cell.angle_alpha   90.00
_cell.angle_beta   90.00
_cell.angle_gamma   90.00
#
_symmetry.space_group_name_H-M   'P 1'
#
loop_
_entity.id
_entity.type
_entity.pdbx_description
1 polymer ?
#
loop_
_entity_poly.entity_id
_entity_poly.type
_entity_poly.pdbx_seq_one_letter_code
_entity_poly.pdbx_strand_id
1 'polypeptide(L)'
;GLLVDAGRDGKVRGYVGNPNLELDLVKIDSNKYSFDFTKALGTGYLNVIRDSGIGEPFTSTVELVNGNIAEDLASYLYHSEQTPSAVFIGEKIQNKSVICSGGLLAQVLPKKDTDPLLVSLLEERCKEINSFSEDLFKSKDNLLELIRNIFPDIDDKSISEKARSQEVSFKCKCSKQRSLNAM
;
A
#
# COMPACT_ATOMS: atom_id res chain seq x y z
N GLY A 1 6.42 14.48 7.22
CA GLY A 1 6.67 13.04 7.24
C GLY A 1 5.45 12.23 7.62
N LEU A 2 5.48 10.96 7.33
CA LEU A 2 4.45 9.97 7.60
C LEU A 2 5.08 8.81 8.37
N LEU A 3 4.39 8.30 9.39
CA LEU A 3 4.78 7.09 10.11
C LEU A 3 3.57 6.15 10.16
N VAL A 4 3.80 4.87 9.88
CA VAL A 4 2.79 3.80 9.97
C VAL A 4 3.36 2.63 10.75
N ASP A 5 2.57 2.07 11.65
CA ASP A 5 2.89 0.87 12.42
C ASP A 5 1.75 -0.12 12.26
N ALA A 6 2.06 -1.33 11.82
CA ALA A 6 1.09 -2.39 11.57
C ALA A 6 1.52 -3.70 12.24
N GLY A 7 0.61 -4.31 12.97
CA GLY A 7 0.84 -5.58 13.66
C GLY A 7 0.26 -6.77 12.90
N ARG A 8 0.81 -7.97 13.17
CA ARG A 8 0.28 -9.23 12.64
C ARG A 8 -1.17 -9.53 13.05
N ASP A 9 -1.63 -8.86 14.10
CA ASP A 9 -3.00 -8.96 14.63
C ASP A 9 -4.00 -8.06 13.89
N GLY A 10 -3.60 -7.44 12.76
CA GLY A 10 -4.43 -6.51 11.99
C GLY A 10 -4.59 -5.14 12.67
N LYS A 11 -3.85 -4.85 13.73
CA LYS A 11 -3.92 -3.55 14.40
C LYS A 11 -2.94 -2.59 13.73
N VAL A 12 -3.47 -1.45 13.29
CA VAL A 12 -2.69 -0.41 12.61
C VAL A 12 -2.82 0.92 13.32
N ARG A 13 -1.80 1.74 13.21
CA ARG A 13 -1.81 3.14 13.62
C ARG A 13 -0.87 3.94 12.75
N GLY A 14 -1.09 5.23 12.68
CA GLY A 14 -0.25 6.12 11.89
C GLY A 14 -0.20 7.52 12.47
N TYR A 15 0.77 8.27 12.00
CA TYR A 15 0.99 9.65 12.36
C TYR A 15 1.42 10.43 11.11
N VAL A 16 0.86 11.62 10.94
CA VAL A 16 1.21 12.57 9.89
C VAL A 16 1.84 13.79 10.54
N GLY A 17 3.02 14.19 10.10
CA GLY A 17 3.78 15.29 10.69
C GLY A 17 3.11 16.65 10.53
N ASN A 18 2.42 16.88 9.39
CA ASN A 18 1.63 18.07 9.15
C ASN A 18 0.19 17.69 8.75
N PRO A 19 -0.74 17.62 9.71
CA PRO A 19 -2.13 17.26 9.41
C PRO A 19 -2.92 18.39 8.69
N ASN A 20 -2.37 19.60 8.65
CA ASN A 20 -2.99 20.77 7.99
C ASN A 20 -2.37 21.04 6.62
N LEU A 21 -1.70 20.07 6.03
CA LEU A 21 -1.14 20.19 4.69
C LEU A 21 -2.27 20.32 3.67
N GLU A 22 -2.25 21.40 2.91
CA GLU A 22 -3.11 21.59 1.75
C GLU A 22 -2.39 21.10 0.51
N LEU A 23 -3.05 20.26 -0.27
CA LEU A 23 -2.54 19.72 -1.52
C LEU A 23 -3.28 20.32 -2.70
N ASP A 24 -2.53 20.63 -3.74
CA ASP A 24 -3.10 21.07 -5.01
C ASP A 24 -3.90 19.94 -5.67
N LEU A 25 -4.95 20.34 -6.38
CA LEU A 25 -5.67 19.41 -7.25
C LEU A 25 -4.99 19.40 -8.62
N VAL A 26 -4.59 18.23 -9.06
CA VAL A 26 -4.10 17.99 -10.42
C VAL A 26 -5.20 17.36 -11.25
N LYS A 27 -5.32 17.84 -12.48
CA LYS A 27 -6.29 17.31 -13.44
C LYS A 27 -5.75 16.00 -14.02
N ILE A 28 -6.49 14.92 -13.84
CA ILE A 28 -6.15 13.60 -14.39
C ILE A 28 -6.78 13.44 -15.77
N ASP A 29 -8.05 13.86 -15.91
CA ASP A 29 -8.84 13.72 -17.14
C ASP A 29 -9.82 14.89 -17.26
N SER A 30 -10.60 14.97 -18.34
CA SER A 30 -11.50 16.06 -18.68
C SER A 30 -12.38 16.53 -17.51
N ASN A 31 -12.83 15.61 -16.64
CA ASN A 31 -13.68 15.87 -15.48
C ASN A 31 -13.19 15.22 -14.19
N LYS A 32 -11.92 14.72 -14.15
CA LYS A 32 -11.37 14.08 -12.97
C LYS A 32 -10.18 14.86 -12.41
N TYR A 33 -10.20 15.05 -11.12
CA TYR A 33 -9.14 15.69 -10.34
C TYR A 33 -8.70 14.74 -9.23
N SER A 34 -7.43 14.78 -8.89
CA SER A 34 -6.85 14.11 -7.72
C SER A 34 -5.95 15.07 -6.98
N PHE A 35 -5.66 14.76 -5.73
CA PHE A 35 -4.63 15.48 -4.98
C PHE A 35 -3.24 15.08 -5.46
N ASP A 36 -2.34 16.05 -5.50
CA ASP A 36 -0.92 15.83 -5.79
C ASP A 36 -0.20 15.30 -4.53
N PHE A 37 -0.33 14.01 -4.28
CA PHE A 37 0.29 13.37 -3.11
C PHE A 37 1.81 13.32 -3.17
N THR A 38 2.43 13.51 -4.33
CA THR A 38 3.89 13.57 -4.45
C THR A 38 4.47 14.75 -3.66
N LYS A 39 3.72 15.86 -3.60
CA LYS A 39 4.08 17.02 -2.79
C LYS A 39 3.87 16.84 -1.28
N ALA A 40 3.16 15.80 -0.86
CA ALA A 40 2.90 15.53 0.55
C ALA A 40 4.15 15.06 1.30
N LEU A 41 4.96 14.23 0.67
CA LEU A 41 6.19 13.70 1.25
C LEU A 41 7.43 14.48 0.80
N GLY A 42 7.46 14.94 -0.45
CA GLY A 42 8.62 15.59 -1.05
C GLY A 42 9.80 14.63 -1.19
N THR A 43 11.00 15.16 -1.02
CA THR A 43 12.24 14.36 -1.01
C THR A 43 12.57 13.86 0.40
N GLY A 44 13.21 12.70 0.51
CA GLY A 44 13.61 12.13 1.80
C GLY A 44 13.87 10.63 1.72
N TYR A 45 13.61 9.94 2.81
CA TYR A 45 13.92 8.53 2.96
C TYR A 45 12.70 7.75 3.45
N LEU A 46 12.54 6.53 2.91
CA LEU A 46 11.66 5.50 3.44
C LEU A 46 12.48 4.61 4.38
N ASN A 47 12.12 4.61 5.66
CA ASN A 47 12.68 3.71 6.65
C ASN A 47 11.67 2.60 6.95
N VAL A 48 12.06 1.36 6.73
CA VAL A 48 11.24 0.18 7.02
C VAL A 48 11.86 -0.61 8.14
N ILE A 49 11.11 -0.82 9.21
CA ILE A 49 11.51 -1.64 10.36
C ILE A 49 10.59 -2.85 10.41
N ARG A 50 11.16 -4.05 10.31
CA ARG A 50 10.43 -5.32 10.37
C ARG A 50 10.86 -6.10 11.58
N ASP A 51 9.93 -6.25 12.53
CA ASP A 51 10.11 -7.09 13.70
C ASP A 51 9.37 -8.42 13.50
N SER A 52 10.13 -9.49 13.38
CA SER A 52 9.59 -10.86 13.28
C SER A 52 9.22 -11.46 14.65
N GLY A 53 9.58 -10.80 15.74
CA GLY A 53 9.49 -11.29 17.10
C GLY A 53 10.57 -12.31 17.45
N ILE A 54 11.54 -12.55 16.57
CA ILE A 54 12.68 -13.46 16.77
C ILE A 54 13.94 -12.73 16.31
N GLY A 55 14.89 -12.55 17.23
CA GLY A 55 16.13 -11.80 16.99
C GLY A 55 15.93 -10.29 16.94
N GLU A 56 16.92 -9.59 16.40
CA GLU A 56 16.86 -8.13 16.26
C GLU A 56 15.98 -7.73 15.08
N PRO A 57 15.24 -6.61 15.17
CA PRO A 57 14.46 -6.09 14.06
C PRO A 57 15.35 -5.76 12.85
N PHE A 58 14.88 -6.15 11.67
CA PHE A 58 15.52 -5.76 10.43
C PHE A 58 15.13 -4.31 10.08
N THR A 59 16.12 -3.47 9.81
CA THR A 59 15.91 -2.07 9.41
C THR A 59 16.53 -1.84 8.04
N SER A 60 15.78 -1.23 7.14
CA SER A 60 16.24 -0.80 5.82
C SER A 60 15.86 0.66 5.57
N THR A 61 16.73 1.38 4.90
CA THR A 61 16.53 2.78 4.52
C THR A 61 16.81 2.92 3.04
N VAL A 62 15.86 3.48 2.29
CA VAL A 62 16.00 3.80 0.86
C VAL A 62 15.59 5.24 0.62
N GLU A 63 16.18 5.88 -0.39
CA GLU A 63 15.78 7.21 -0.82
C GLU A 63 14.41 7.15 -1.51
N LEU A 64 13.56 8.16 -1.29
CA LEU A 64 12.29 8.28 -2.00
C LEU A 64 12.55 8.58 -3.47
N VAL A 65 11.83 7.91 -4.35
CA VAL A 65 11.95 8.10 -5.81
C VAL A 65 11.29 9.42 -6.24
N ASN A 66 10.06 9.63 -5.79
CA ASN A 66 9.30 10.84 -6.16
C ASN A 66 8.30 11.29 -5.10
N GLY A 67 8.24 10.66 -3.94
CA GLY A 67 7.28 10.97 -2.88
C GLY A 67 5.87 10.38 -3.12
N ASN A 68 5.70 9.54 -4.14
CA ASN A 68 4.50 8.73 -4.31
C ASN A 68 4.63 7.46 -3.45
N ILE A 69 3.78 7.31 -2.44
CA ILE A 69 3.88 6.21 -1.46
C ILE A 69 3.87 4.83 -2.14
N ALA A 70 3.05 4.63 -3.17
CA ALA A 70 2.95 3.36 -3.86
C ALA A 70 4.23 3.03 -4.65
N GLU A 71 4.76 4.01 -5.39
CA GLU A 71 5.99 3.86 -6.17
C GLU A 71 7.22 3.71 -5.27
N ASP A 72 7.31 4.50 -4.21
CA ASP A 72 8.40 4.43 -3.24
C ASP A 72 8.42 3.08 -2.51
N LEU A 73 7.24 2.54 -2.16
CA LEU A 73 7.12 1.22 -1.56
C LEU A 73 7.47 0.09 -2.55
N ALA A 74 7.04 0.21 -3.82
CA ALA A 74 7.41 -0.75 -4.87
C ALA A 74 8.93 -0.75 -5.11
N SER A 75 9.55 0.44 -5.15
CA SER A 75 11.00 0.60 -5.26
C SER A 75 11.75 -0.04 -4.08
N TYR A 76 11.27 0.18 -2.86
CA TYR A 76 11.83 -0.47 -1.67
C TYR A 76 11.76 -2.01 -1.77
N LEU A 77 10.61 -2.57 -2.12
CA LEU A 77 10.41 -4.01 -2.26
C LEU A 77 11.31 -4.62 -3.32
N TYR A 78 11.54 -3.91 -4.42
CA TYR A 78 12.43 -4.35 -5.47
C TYR A 78 13.90 -4.30 -5.05
N HIS A 79 14.37 -3.15 -4.51
CA HIS A 79 15.80 -2.95 -4.21
C HIS A 79 16.26 -3.60 -2.91
N SER A 80 15.42 -3.57 -1.86
CA SER A 80 15.79 -4.09 -0.55
C SER A 80 15.35 -5.52 -0.32
N GLU A 81 14.20 -5.92 -0.87
CA GLU A 81 13.64 -7.26 -0.69
C GLU A 81 13.88 -8.17 -1.92
N GLN A 82 14.40 -7.61 -3.02
CA GLN A 82 14.64 -8.31 -4.30
C GLN A 82 13.38 -9.01 -4.82
N THR A 83 12.22 -8.44 -4.54
CA THR A 83 10.92 -9.00 -4.91
C THR A 83 10.21 -8.06 -5.87
N PRO A 84 10.07 -8.42 -7.17
CA PRO A 84 9.27 -7.66 -8.12
C PRO A 84 7.84 -7.51 -7.62
N SER A 85 7.42 -6.25 -7.45
CA SER A 85 6.14 -5.94 -6.78
C SER A 85 5.43 -4.82 -7.51
N ALA A 86 4.10 -4.96 -7.62
CA ALA A 86 3.21 -3.87 -7.98
C ALA A 86 2.43 -3.42 -6.74
N VAL A 87 2.41 -2.12 -6.50
CA VAL A 87 1.71 -1.51 -5.37
C VAL A 87 0.72 -0.49 -5.89
N PHE A 88 -0.53 -0.62 -5.47
CA PHE A 88 -1.59 0.33 -5.75
C PHE A 88 -2.19 0.82 -4.45
N ILE A 89 -2.40 2.11 -4.34
CA ILE A 89 -3.07 2.74 -3.21
C ILE A 89 -4.17 3.62 -3.77
N GLY A 90 -5.34 3.54 -3.18
CA GLY A 90 -6.49 4.32 -3.61
C GLY A 90 -7.36 4.78 -2.46
N GLU A 91 -8.00 5.92 -2.67
CA GLU A 91 -8.98 6.50 -1.76
C GLU A 91 -10.15 7.09 -2.55
N LYS A 92 -11.29 7.14 -1.91
CA LYS A 92 -12.47 7.87 -2.39
C LYS A 92 -12.90 8.86 -1.33
N ILE A 93 -12.87 10.14 -1.70
CA ILE A 93 -13.28 11.24 -0.83
C ILE A 93 -14.62 11.77 -1.30
N GLN A 94 -15.57 11.92 -0.40
CA GLN A 94 -16.87 12.53 -0.66
C GLN A 94 -17.28 13.41 0.53
N ASN A 95 -17.76 14.61 0.26
CA ASN A 95 -18.17 15.56 1.29
C ASN A 95 -17.10 15.80 2.37
N LYS A 96 -15.84 15.94 1.96
CA LYS A 96 -14.65 16.11 2.83
C LYS A 96 -14.36 14.93 3.75
N SER A 97 -14.94 13.76 3.50
CA SER A 97 -14.71 12.55 4.27
C SER A 97 -14.17 11.44 3.36
N VAL A 98 -13.22 10.66 3.87
CA VAL A 98 -12.74 9.45 3.20
C VAL A 98 -13.81 8.37 3.38
N ILE A 99 -14.46 7.96 2.29
CA ILE A 99 -15.50 6.93 2.30
C ILE A 99 -14.99 5.55 1.92
N CYS A 100 -13.83 5.49 1.28
CA CYS A 100 -13.13 4.25 0.99
C CYS A 100 -11.63 4.54 0.90
N SER A 101 -10.81 3.68 1.46
CA SER A 101 -9.35 3.70 1.31
C SER A 101 -8.82 2.27 1.35
N GLY A 102 -7.86 1.96 0.53
CA GLY A 102 -7.26 0.64 0.49
C GLY A 102 -6.09 0.55 -0.47
N GLY A 103 -5.52 -0.64 -0.57
CA GLY A 103 -4.41 -0.91 -1.45
C GLY A 103 -4.37 -2.35 -1.91
N LEU A 104 -3.61 -2.57 -2.97
CA LEU A 104 -3.29 -3.87 -3.51
C LEU A 104 -1.76 -3.99 -3.61
N LEU A 105 -1.24 -5.07 -3.08
CA LEU A 105 0.14 -5.49 -3.28
C LEU A 105 0.14 -6.81 -4.04
N ALA A 106 0.70 -6.82 -5.24
CA ALA A 106 0.95 -8.02 -6.03
C ALA A 106 2.46 -8.26 -6.14
N GLN A 107 2.89 -9.49 -5.85
CA GLN A 107 4.31 -9.86 -5.84
C GLN A 107 4.56 -11.13 -6.64
N VAL A 108 5.61 -11.12 -7.45
CA VAL A 108 6.14 -12.33 -8.06
C VAL A 108 7.13 -12.96 -7.09
N LEU A 109 6.69 -14.02 -6.40
CA LEU A 109 7.53 -14.70 -5.42
C LEU A 109 8.59 -15.56 -6.13
N PRO A 110 9.86 -15.44 -5.75
CA PRO A 110 10.94 -16.26 -6.31
C PRO A 110 10.72 -17.72 -5.95
N LYS A 111 10.54 -18.55 -6.95
CA LYS A 111 10.52 -20.01 -6.86
C LYS A 111 11.60 -20.56 -7.79
N LYS A 112 12.03 -21.79 -7.55
CA LYS A 112 13.08 -22.46 -8.35
C LYS A 112 12.76 -22.48 -9.85
N ASP A 113 11.46 -22.52 -10.20
CA ASP A 113 10.94 -22.58 -11.57
C ASP A 113 10.00 -21.39 -11.87
N THR A 114 10.30 -20.18 -11.35
CA THR A 114 9.50 -19.00 -11.64
C THR A 114 9.67 -18.62 -13.11
N ASP A 115 8.56 -18.58 -13.85
CA ASP A 115 8.55 -18.13 -15.23
C ASP A 115 8.89 -16.64 -15.32
N PRO A 116 9.94 -16.25 -16.05
CA PRO A 116 10.29 -14.84 -16.25
C PRO A 116 9.15 -14.01 -16.85
N LEU A 117 8.23 -14.64 -17.60
CA LEU A 117 7.05 -13.97 -18.16
C LEU A 117 6.10 -13.42 -17.10
N LEU A 118 6.10 -13.97 -15.88
CA LEU A 118 5.20 -13.49 -14.81
C LEU A 118 5.46 -12.04 -14.42
N VAL A 119 6.70 -11.59 -14.45
CA VAL A 119 7.04 -10.18 -14.19
C VAL A 119 6.47 -9.29 -15.30
N SER A 120 6.67 -9.68 -16.56
CA SER A 120 6.15 -8.93 -17.73
C SER A 120 4.63 -8.90 -17.74
N LEU A 121 3.96 -9.99 -17.36
CA LEU A 121 2.50 -10.05 -17.22
C LEU A 121 2.01 -9.12 -16.11
N LEU A 122 2.69 -9.10 -14.96
CA LEU A 122 2.35 -8.19 -13.88
C LEU A 122 2.47 -6.73 -14.34
N GLU A 123 3.57 -6.39 -15.03
CA GLU A 123 3.77 -5.04 -15.58
C GLU A 123 2.70 -4.64 -16.59
N GLU A 124 2.29 -5.56 -17.47
CA GLU A 124 1.24 -5.34 -18.45
C GLU A 124 -0.10 -5.07 -17.76
N ARG A 125 -0.48 -5.92 -16.79
CA ARG A 125 -1.70 -5.72 -16.02
C ARG A 125 -1.71 -4.39 -15.25
N CYS A 126 -0.57 -3.99 -14.70
CA CYS A 126 -0.45 -2.68 -14.03
C CYS A 126 -0.76 -1.51 -14.97
N LYS A 127 -0.36 -1.58 -16.24
CA LYS A 127 -0.61 -0.54 -17.24
C LYS A 127 -2.09 -0.44 -17.65
N GLU A 128 -2.85 -1.52 -17.52
CA GLU A 128 -4.27 -1.57 -17.86
C GLU A 128 -5.17 -0.92 -16.79
N ILE A 129 -4.66 -0.71 -15.57
CA ILE A 129 -5.42 -0.09 -14.48
C ILE A 129 -5.49 1.42 -14.68
N ASN A 130 -6.62 1.90 -15.18
CA ASN A 130 -6.83 3.32 -15.42
C ASN A 130 -7.14 4.13 -14.15
N SER A 131 -7.81 3.51 -13.16
CA SER A 131 -8.18 4.17 -11.91
C SER A 131 -8.40 3.15 -10.80
N PHE A 132 -7.34 2.83 -10.07
CA PHE A 132 -7.43 1.91 -8.94
C PHE A 132 -8.42 2.35 -7.86
N SER A 133 -8.51 3.66 -7.57
CA SER A 133 -9.46 4.21 -6.58
C SER A 133 -10.92 3.93 -6.94
N GLU A 134 -11.28 4.00 -8.24
CA GLU A 134 -12.64 3.70 -8.70
C GLU A 134 -12.94 2.21 -8.62
N ASP A 135 -11.98 1.36 -9.01
CA ASP A 135 -12.14 -0.10 -8.99
C ASP A 135 -12.23 -0.60 -7.54
N LEU A 136 -11.40 -0.05 -6.65
CA LEU A 136 -11.47 -0.31 -5.21
C LEU A 136 -12.83 0.08 -4.63
N PHE A 137 -13.33 1.28 -4.98
CA PHE A 137 -14.62 1.74 -4.47
C PHE A 137 -15.79 0.88 -4.95
N LYS A 138 -15.79 0.44 -6.22
CA LYS A 138 -16.80 -0.47 -6.76
C LYS A 138 -16.79 -1.83 -6.08
N SER A 139 -15.62 -2.33 -5.74
CA SER A 139 -15.41 -3.67 -5.15
C SER A 139 -15.22 -3.65 -3.63
N LYS A 140 -15.50 -2.53 -2.95
CA LYS A 140 -15.24 -2.36 -1.50
C LYS A 140 -15.91 -3.41 -0.60
N ASP A 141 -17.04 -3.93 -1.03
CA ASP A 141 -17.81 -4.93 -0.29
C ASP A 141 -17.38 -6.38 -0.63
N ASN A 142 -16.60 -6.54 -1.71
CA ASN A 142 -16.06 -7.83 -2.15
C ASN A 142 -14.68 -7.69 -2.79
N LEU A 143 -13.63 -7.69 -1.98
CA LEU A 143 -12.25 -7.52 -2.45
C LEU A 143 -11.76 -8.65 -3.38
N LEU A 144 -12.39 -9.82 -3.36
CA LEU A 144 -12.06 -10.89 -4.32
C LEU A 144 -12.49 -10.52 -5.75
N GLU A 145 -13.56 -9.72 -5.89
CA GLU A 145 -13.97 -9.17 -7.18
C GLU A 145 -12.94 -8.17 -7.72
N LEU A 146 -12.37 -7.34 -6.86
CA LEU A 146 -11.26 -6.45 -7.24
C LEU A 146 -10.07 -7.26 -7.81
N ILE A 147 -9.69 -8.35 -7.14
CA ILE A 147 -8.60 -9.21 -7.61
C ILE A 147 -8.94 -9.84 -8.96
N ARG A 148 -10.16 -10.34 -9.16
CA ARG A 148 -10.60 -10.92 -10.45
C ARG A 148 -10.61 -9.89 -11.58
N ASN A 149 -11.02 -8.67 -11.29
CA ASN A 149 -11.07 -7.60 -12.29
C ASN A 149 -9.65 -7.18 -12.73
N ILE A 150 -8.70 -7.15 -11.81
CA ILE A 150 -7.31 -6.78 -12.10
C ILE A 150 -6.54 -7.94 -12.73
N PHE A 151 -6.79 -9.16 -12.27
CA PHE A 151 -6.09 -10.37 -12.72
C PHE A 151 -7.09 -11.43 -13.20
N PRO A 152 -7.73 -11.23 -14.36
CA PRO A 152 -8.78 -12.15 -14.87
C PRO A 152 -8.26 -13.54 -15.20
N ASP A 153 -6.95 -13.67 -15.40
CA ASP A 153 -6.31 -14.96 -15.73
C ASP A 153 -6.01 -15.82 -14.50
N ILE A 154 -6.22 -15.30 -13.28
CA ILE A 154 -6.05 -16.09 -12.07
C ILE A 154 -7.25 -17.03 -11.92
N ASP A 155 -6.96 -18.33 -11.77
CA ASP A 155 -7.97 -19.35 -11.53
C ASP A 155 -8.80 -19.08 -10.27
N ASP A 156 -10.12 -18.96 -10.45
CA ASP A 156 -11.08 -18.71 -9.38
C ASP A 156 -11.01 -19.71 -8.23
N LYS A 157 -10.71 -20.97 -8.53
CA LYS A 157 -10.53 -22.01 -7.52
C LYS A 157 -9.32 -21.74 -6.65
N SER A 158 -8.21 -21.33 -7.28
CA SER A 158 -7.00 -20.94 -6.57
C SER A 158 -7.21 -19.72 -5.64
N ILE A 159 -7.99 -18.74 -6.09
CA ILE A 159 -8.35 -17.59 -5.25
C ILE A 159 -9.21 -18.04 -4.07
N SER A 160 -10.28 -18.78 -4.32
CA SER A 160 -11.27 -19.16 -3.31
C SER A 160 -10.68 -20.08 -2.23
N GLU A 161 -9.84 -21.02 -2.62
CA GLU A 161 -9.23 -21.97 -1.67
C GLU A 161 -8.11 -21.35 -0.83
N LYS A 162 -7.37 -20.39 -1.39
CA LYS A 162 -6.19 -19.80 -0.74
C LYS A 162 -6.45 -18.47 -0.06
N ALA A 163 -7.56 -17.81 -0.39
CA ALA A 163 -7.91 -16.53 0.21
C ALA A 163 -8.00 -16.65 1.74
N ARG A 164 -7.43 -15.65 2.40
CA ARG A 164 -7.55 -15.46 3.86
C ARG A 164 -7.99 -14.04 4.11
N SER A 165 -8.84 -13.87 5.10
CA SER A 165 -9.35 -12.57 5.50
C SER A 165 -8.90 -12.28 6.92
N GLN A 166 -8.51 -11.04 7.17
CA GLN A 166 -8.17 -10.54 8.49
C GLN A 166 -8.79 -9.15 8.67
N GLU A 167 -9.45 -8.94 9.78
CA GLU A 167 -9.96 -7.61 10.14
C GLU A 167 -8.79 -6.67 10.43
N VAL A 168 -8.85 -5.47 9.84
CA VAL A 168 -7.90 -4.39 10.10
C VAL A 168 -8.62 -3.30 10.89
N SER A 169 -8.01 -2.86 12.00
CA SER A 169 -8.58 -1.80 12.82
C SER A 169 -7.50 -0.91 13.43
N PHE A 170 -7.86 0.35 13.62
CA PHE A 170 -7.00 1.29 14.34
C PHE A 170 -6.89 0.92 15.81
N LYS A 171 -5.67 0.85 16.34
CA LYS A 171 -5.43 0.67 17.77
C LYS A 171 -4.26 1.50 18.26
N CYS A 172 -4.56 2.50 19.07
CA CYS A 172 -3.54 3.22 19.81
C CYS A 172 -3.16 2.45 21.09
N LYS A 173 -1.86 2.16 21.24
CA LYS A 173 -1.29 1.54 22.46
C LYS A 173 -0.71 2.57 23.42
N CYS A 174 -1.07 3.86 23.28
CA CYS A 174 -0.58 4.92 24.15
C CYS A 174 -1.14 4.76 25.57
N SER A 175 -0.26 4.93 26.57
CA SER A 175 -0.66 5.02 27.97
C SER A 175 0.29 5.96 28.70
N LYS A 176 -0.19 6.60 29.77
CA LYS A 176 0.63 7.48 30.62
C LYS A 176 1.88 6.76 31.11
N GLN A 177 1.74 5.49 31.53
CA GLN A 177 2.86 4.69 32.03
C GLN A 177 3.92 4.44 30.96
N ARG A 178 3.52 4.12 29.72
CA ARG A 178 4.48 3.93 28.60
C ARG A 178 5.20 5.22 28.23
N SER A 179 4.51 6.36 28.29
CA SER A 179 5.16 7.66 28.06
C SER A 179 6.17 7.98 29.15
N LEU A 180 5.85 7.71 30.44
CA LEU A 180 6.79 7.91 31.55
C LEU A 180 8.00 6.97 31.47
N ASN A 181 7.80 5.73 31.02
CA ASN A 181 8.91 4.76 30.89
C ASN A 181 9.85 5.06 29.71
N ALA A 182 9.43 5.90 28.76
CA ALA A 182 10.23 6.32 27.62
C ALA A 182 11.03 7.63 27.84
N MET A 183 10.81 8.28 28.98
CA MET A 183 11.56 9.46 29.46
C MET A 183 12.70 9.04 30.39
#